data_7753f21b219332d8a122e3365f7b0dc7
#
_entry.id   7753f21b219332d8a122e3365f7b0dc7
#
_cell.length_a   1.000
_cell.length_b   1.000
_cell.length_c   1.000
_cell.angle_alpha   90.00
_cell.angle_beta   90.00
_cell.angle_gamma   90.00
#
_symmetry.space_group_name_H-M   'P 1'
#
loop_
_entity.id
_entity.type
_entity.pdbx_description
1 polymer ?
#
loop_
_entity_poly.entity_id
_entity_poly.type
_entity_poly.pdbx_seq_one_letter_code
_entity_poly.pdbx_strand_id
1 'polypeptide(L)'
;EATRAEPNGKMGVPLLWWYPWTEGCRGATYDNNPNAHDIAIHNVKAAGVSKDVVLKLQPFQQFEQPKEKSMIIMNPPYGERISTKDLLGLYQMIGERLKHAFCDNDAWILSYREECFDQIGLKPSRKVPLFNGALECEFRKYQIFGGKYKEFKKESNEKQGSHTFRRNKER
;
A
#
# COMPACT_ATOMS: atom_id res chain seq x y z
N GLU A 1 -13.14 13.63 14.35
CA GLU A 1 -12.77 14.96 13.79
C GLU A 1 -11.56 14.76 12.89
N ALA A 2 -11.77 15.01 11.59
CA ALA A 2 -10.71 14.88 10.61
C ALA A 2 -9.66 15.98 10.84
N THR A 3 -8.42 15.60 11.10
CA THR A 3 -7.31 16.51 11.34
C THR A 3 -7.09 17.42 10.14
N ARG A 4 -7.19 18.71 10.37
CA ARG A 4 -6.99 19.78 9.40
C ARG A 4 -5.53 19.80 8.96
N ALA A 5 -5.26 19.54 7.69
CA ALA A 5 -3.93 19.67 7.12
C ALA A 5 -3.51 21.14 7.08
N GLU A 6 -2.32 21.43 7.58
CA GLU A 6 -1.67 22.74 7.54
C GLU A 6 -1.28 23.16 6.10
N PRO A 7 -1.25 24.48 5.76
CA PRO A 7 -1.18 24.95 4.38
C PRO A 7 0.21 24.95 3.73
N ASN A 8 1.19 24.22 4.22
CA ASN A 8 2.53 24.17 3.66
C ASN A 8 2.83 22.86 2.93
N GLY A 9 2.13 22.64 1.84
CA GLY A 9 2.67 22.12 0.58
C GLY A 9 3.37 20.77 0.51
N LYS A 10 3.45 19.95 1.58
CA LYS A 10 3.96 18.58 1.49
C LYS A 10 2.96 17.63 2.07
N MET A 11 2.09 17.09 1.21
CA MET A 11 1.16 16.06 1.64
C MET A 11 1.88 14.74 1.83
N GLY A 12 1.77 14.19 3.05
CA GLY A 12 2.18 12.85 3.37
C GLY A 12 1.28 11.81 2.73
N VAL A 13 1.88 10.73 2.31
CA VAL A 13 1.14 9.50 2.00
C VAL A 13 1.15 8.69 3.27
N PRO A 14 0.03 8.59 4.01
CA PRO A 14 -0.02 7.68 5.15
C PRO A 14 0.16 6.27 4.64
N LEU A 15 1.21 5.62 5.08
CA LEU A 15 1.59 4.28 4.72
C LEU A 15 1.49 3.40 5.95
N LEU A 16 0.61 2.42 5.92
CA LEU A 16 0.58 1.35 6.90
C LEU A 16 1.25 0.12 6.31
N TRP A 17 2.24 -0.36 7.01
CA TRP A 17 2.99 -1.55 6.64
C TRP A 17 2.61 -2.71 7.55
N TRP A 18 2.27 -3.87 6.98
CA TRP A 18 1.86 -5.04 7.72
C TRP A 18 2.68 -6.27 7.32
N TYR A 19 3.26 -6.96 8.31
CA TYR A 19 3.88 -8.27 8.11
C TYR A 19 2.86 -9.39 8.24
N PRO A 20 2.84 -10.39 7.34
CA PRO A 20 1.97 -11.54 7.50
C PRO A 20 2.53 -12.54 8.53
N TRP A 21 1.66 -12.90 9.43
CA TRP A 21 1.55 -14.17 10.19
C TRP A 21 2.84 -14.96 10.53
N THR A 22 3.73 -14.41 11.29
CA THR A 22 4.58 -15.14 12.22
C THR A 22 4.36 -14.57 13.61
N GLU A 23 4.61 -15.33 14.65
CA GLU A 23 4.43 -14.88 16.04
C GLU A 23 5.09 -13.49 16.22
N GLY A 24 4.24 -12.44 16.41
CA GLY A 24 4.69 -11.07 16.52
C GLY A 24 4.50 -10.25 15.24
N CYS A 25 3.24 -10.07 14.76
CA CYS A 25 2.94 -9.10 13.71
C CYS A 25 3.45 -7.72 14.08
N ARG A 26 4.48 -7.23 13.38
CA ARG A 26 4.99 -5.87 13.54
C ARG A 26 4.51 -5.02 12.38
N GLY A 27 3.84 -3.92 12.70
CA GLY A 27 3.47 -2.90 11.72
C GLY A 27 4.47 -1.75 11.76
N ALA A 28 4.71 -1.10 10.63
CA ALA A 28 5.37 0.18 10.60
C ALA A 28 4.48 1.17 9.85
N THR A 29 4.27 2.34 10.39
CA THR A 29 3.56 3.41 9.73
C THR A 29 4.48 4.60 9.48
N TYR A 30 4.30 5.23 8.33
CA TYR A 30 5.14 6.32 7.86
C TYR A 30 4.25 7.49 7.47
N ASP A 31 4.65 8.66 7.88
CA ASP A 31 4.05 9.92 7.45
C ASP A 31 5.18 10.95 7.28
N ASN A 32 4.99 11.93 6.43
CA ASN A 32 5.90 13.07 6.32
C ASN A 32 5.38 14.31 7.07
N ASN A 33 4.20 14.21 7.69
CA ASN A 33 3.60 15.27 8.48
C ASN A 33 3.90 15.05 9.97
N PRO A 34 4.68 15.94 10.62
CA PRO A 34 5.01 15.83 12.04
C PRO A 34 3.78 15.75 12.96
N ASN A 35 2.74 16.53 12.67
CA ASN A 35 1.52 16.52 13.49
C ASN A 35 0.77 15.18 13.39
N ALA A 36 0.68 14.62 12.20
CA ALA A 36 0.09 13.28 12.01
C ALA A 36 0.92 12.20 12.71
N HIS A 37 2.23 12.31 12.68
CA HIS A 37 3.14 11.41 13.37
C HIS A 37 2.98 11.48 14.91
N ASP A 38 2.83 12.67 15.49
CA ASP A 38 2.61 12.83 16.93
C ASP A 38 1.26 12.25 17.36
N ILE A 39 0.21 12.45 16.55
CA ILE A 39 -1.11 11.83 16.78
C ILE A 39 -0.99 10.30 16.71
N ALA A 40 -0.26 9.76 15.74
CA ALA A 40 -0.03 8.32 15.61
C ALA A 40 0.69 7.75 16.83
N ILE A 41 1.71 8.44 17.37
CA ILE A 41 2.39 8.04 18.61
C ILE A 41 1.40 7.94 19.77
N HIS A 42 0.52 8.94 19.92
CA HIS A 42 -0.49 8.94 20.97
C HIS A 42 -1.47 7.77 20.83
N ASN A 43 -1.97 7.53 19.62
CA ASN A 43 -2.92 6.47 19.33
C ASN A 43 -2.30 5.07 19.56
N VAL A 44 -1.06 4.85 19.13
CA VAL A 44 -0.34 3.58 19.34
C VAL A 44 -0.11 3.31 20.82
N LYS A 45 0.22 4.33 21.62
CA LYS A 45 0.32 4.22 23.07
C LYS A 45 -1.02 3.92 23.73
N ALA A 46 -2.07 4.66 23.35
CA ALA A 46 -3.41 4.47 23.89
C ALA A 46 -3.98 3.08 23.57
N ALA A 47 -3.66 2.53 22.40
CA ALA A 47 -4.04 1.17 22.00
C ALA A 47 -3.20 0.06 22.65
N GLY A 48 -2.12 0.41 23.36
CA GLY A 48 -1.24 -0.59 24.02
C GLY A 48 -0.36 -1.40 23.06
N VAL A 49 -0.23 -0.98 21.78
CA VAL A 49 0.48 -1.73 20.73
C VAL A 49 1.86 -1.16 20.39
N SER A 50 2.45 -0.38 21.27
CA SER A 50 3.74 0.29 21.04
C SER A 50 4.91 -0.68 20.79
N LYS A 51 4.78 -1.95 21.19
CA LYS A 51 5.80 -2.98 20.92
C LYS A 51 5.69 -3.58 19.52
N ASP A 52 4.51 -3.45 18.92
CA ASP A 52 4.16 -4.10 17.65
C ASP A 52 4.15 -3.12 16.46
N VAL A 53 4.18 -1.81 16.73
CA VAL A 53 4.11 -0.76 15.72
C VAL A 53 5.33 0.15 15.80
N VAL A 54 6.06 0.24 14.68
CA VAL A 54 7.15 1.19 14.51
C VAL A 54 6.64 2.41 13.75
N LEU A 55 6.79 3.59 14.34
CA LEU A 55 6.44 4.87 13.72
C LEU A 55 7.68 5.56 13.18
N LYS A 56 7.63 6.03 11.92
CA LYS A 56 8.74 6.79 11.32
C LYS A 56 8.18 8.03 10.61
N LEU A 57 8.83 9.16 10.87
CA LEU A 57 8.60 10.40 10.14
C LEU A 57 9.50 10.41 8.91
N GLN A 58 8.97 10.00 7.78
CA GLN A 58 9.73 9.82 6.55
C GLN A 58 8.84 9.89 5.32
N PRO A 59 9.25 10.60 4.25
CA PRO A 59 8.50 10.59 2.99
C PRO A 59 8.59 9.22 2.29
N PHE A 60 7.53 8.83 1.59
CA PHE A 60 7.44 7.54 0.90
C PHE A 60 8.58 7.32 -0.12
N GLN A 61 9.09 8.38 -0.73
CA GLN A 61 10.21 8.33 -1.67
C GLN A 61 11.50 7.75 -1.07
N GLN A 62 11.68 7.92 0.23
CA GLN A 62 12.88 7.46 0.95
C GLN A 62 12.68 6.12 1.65
N PHE A 63 11.47 5.56 1.53
CA PHE A 63 11.14 4.33 2.19
C PHE A 63 11.78 3.13 1.48
N GLU A 64 12.46 2.27 2.24
CA GLU A 64 13.06 1.04 1.75
C GLU A 64 12.19 -0.15 2.14
N GLN A 65 12.04 -1.10 1.22
CA GLN A 65 11.27 -2.31 1.53
C GLN A 65 11.99 -3.13 2.62
N PRO A 66 11.23 -3.76 3.53
CA PRO A 66 11.80 -4.74 4.44
C PRO A 66 12.36 -5.94 3.69
N LYS A 67 13.25 -6.68 4.36
CA LYS A 67 13.82 -7.92 3.81
C LYS A 67 12.78 -9.03 3.64
N GLU A 68 11.71 -8.99 4.43
CA GLU A 68 10.64 -9.98 4.42
C GLU A 68 9.48 -9.54 3.51
N LYS A 69 8.84 -10.51 2.87
CA LYS A 69 7.64 -10.27 2.10
C LYS A 69 6.57 -9.64 2.98
N SER A 70 5.99 -8.55 2.52
CA SER A 70 5.10 -7.71 3.32
C SER A 70 3.87 -7.28 2.55
N MET A 71 2.89 -6.76 3.27
CA MET A 71 1.72 -6.10 2.72
C MET A 71 1.85 -4.60 2.94
N ILE A 72 1.66 -3.82 1.88
CA ILE A 72 1.64 -2.37 1.91
C ILE A 72 0.19 -1.90 1.84
N ILE A 73 -0.24 -1.06 2.75
CA ILE A 73 -1.57 -0.45 2.73
C ILE A 73 -1.40 1.05 2.66
N MET A 74 -2.02 1.69 1.66
CA MET A 74 -1.91 3.11 1.40
C MET A 74 -3.29 3.76 1.31
N ASN A 75 -3.41 4.93 1.96
CA ASN A 75 -4.52 5.84 1.77
C ASN A 75 -3.97 7.21 1.35
N PRO A 76 -3.48 7.35 0.09
CA PRO A 76 -2.93 8.61 -0.38
C PRO A 76 -4.03 9.68 -0.44
N PRO A 77 -3.68 10.97 -0.41
CA PRO A 77 -4.66 12.02 -0.61
C PRO A 77 -5.31 11.90 -1.99
N TYR A 78 -6.62 12.09 -2.03
CA TYR A 78 -7.44 12.04 -3.25
C TYR A 78 -8.50 13.15 -3.27
N GLY A 79 -8.41 14.10 -2.34
CA GLY A 79 -9.40 15.14 -2.12
C GLY A 79 -9.12 16.46 -2.86
N GLU A 80 -10.01 17.42 -2.68
CA GLU A 80 -10.06 18.71 -3.37
C GLU A 80 -8.96 19.72 -2.97
N ARG A 81 -8.10 19.35 -2.03
CA ARG A 81 -7.09 20.25 -1.45
C ARG A 81 -5.74 20.23 -2.14
N ILE A 82 -5.61 19.46 -3.21
CA ILE A 82 -4.39 19.32 -4.00
C ILE A 82 -4.68 19.64 -5.46
N SER A 83 -3.74 20.26 -6.18
CA SER A 83 -3.94 20.47 -7.61
C SER A 83 -4.01 19.11 -8.31
N THR A 84 -4.83 19.02 -9.36
CA THR A 84 -4.96 17.76 -10.12
C THR A 84 -3.61 17.28 -10.65
N LYS A 85 -2.74 18.19 -11.09
CA LYS A 85 -1.40 17.85 -11.58
C LYS A 85 -0.52 17.23 -10.50
N ASP A 86 -0.50 17.81 -9.31
CA ASP A 86 0.30 17.33 -8.18
C ASP A 86 -0.24 15.98 -7.68
N LEU A 87 -1.56 15.82 -7.69
CA LEU A 87 -2.22 14.57 -7.34
C LEU A 87 -1.84 13.44 -8.30
N LEU A 88 -1.95 13.66 -9.61
CA LEU A 88 -1.56 12.65 -10.61
C LEU A 88 -0.07 12.32 -10.53
N GLY A 89 0.78 13.34 -10.33
CA GLY A 89 2.21 13.15 -10.11
C GLY A 89 2.53 12.32 -8.87
N LEU A 90 1.76 12.49 -7.79
CA LEU A 90 1.88 11.69 -6.58
C LEU A 90 1.59 10.20 -6.86
N TYR A 91 0.48 9.89 -7.54
CA TYR A 91 0.13 8.50 -7.86
C TYR A 91 1.09 7.87 -8.87
N GLN A 92 1.60 8.63 -9.82
CA GLN A 92 2.67 8.18 -10.71
C GLN A 92 3.93 7.82 -9.92
N MET A 93 4.37 8.66 -8.99
CA MET A 93 5.52 8.41 -8.13
C MET A 93 5.30 7.16 -7.28
N ILE A 94 4.10 6.98 -6.69
CA ILE A 94 3.76 5.77 -5.95
C ILE A 94 3.91 4.53 -6.84
N GLY A 95 3.34 4.56 -8.04
CA GLY A 95 3.42 3.46 -8.99
C GLY A 95 4.87 3.08 -9.37
N GLU A 96 5.70 4.08 -9.66
CA GLU A 96 7.12 3.86 -9.98
C GLU A 96 7.90 3.29 -8.78
N ARG A 97 7.66 3.81 -7.58
CA ARG A 97 8.29 3.27 -6.36
C ARG A 97 7.88 1.82 -6.11
N LEU A 98 6.59 1.50 -6.25
CA LEU A 98 6.09 0.14 -6.09
C LEU A 98 6.77 -0.83 -7.08
N LYS A 99 6.88 -0.47 -8.35
CA LYS A 99 7.50 -1.30 -9.39
C LYS A 99 8.98 -1.59 -9.13
N HIS A 100 9.73 -0.58 -8.68
CA HIS A 100 11.19 -0.65 -8.65
C HIS A 100 11.78 -0.90 -7.27
N ALA A 101 11.05 -0.60 -6.20
CA ALA A 101 11.58 -0.69 -4.83
C ALA A 101 10.82 -1.67 -3.92
N PHE A 102 9.72 -2.30 -4.41
CA PHE A 102 8.88 -3.15 -3.56
C PHE A 102 8.52 -4.47 -4.24
N CYS A 103 9.46 -5.05 -4.97
CA CYS A 103 9.26 -6.36 -5.61
C CYS A 103 8.88 -7.44 -4.58
N ASP A 104 8.06 -8.40 -5.03
CA ASP A 104 7.56 -9.54 -4.25
C ASP A 104 6.62 -9.20 -3.09
N ASN A 105 6.12 -7.95 -3.04
CA ASN A 105 5.14 -7.50 -2.07
C ASN A 105 3.75 -7.34 -2.68
N ASP A 106 2.74 -7.31 -1.82
CA ASP A 106 1.37 -6.93 -2.17
C ASP A 106 1.11 -5.49 -1.71
N ALA A 107 0.60 -4.63 -2.59
CA ALA A 107 0.19 -3.28 -2.24
C ALA A 107 -1.33 -3.12 -2.37
N TRP A 108 -1.94 -2.45 -1.40
CA TRP A 108 -3.32 -2.05 -1.40
C TRP A 108 -3.44 -0.54 -1.35
N ILE A 109 -4.18 0.04 -2.29
CA ILE A 109 -4.34 1.50 -2.41
C ILE A 109 -5.82 1.84 -2.40
N LEU A 110 -6.21 2.78 -1.52
CA LEU A 110 -7.55 3.32 -1.45
C LEU A 110 -7.60 4.63 -2.24
N SER A 111 -8.58 4.77 -3.13
CA SER A 111 -8.94 6.02 -3.79
C SER A 111 -10.37 5.94 -4.32
N TYR A 112 -10.98 7.08 -4.66
CA TYR A 112 -12.24 7.13 -5.39
C TYR A 112 -12.08 7.59 -6.84
N ARG A 113 -10.87 8.08 -7.21
CA ARG A 113 -10.61 8.68 -8.52
C ARG A 113 -9.94 7.68 -9.43
N GLU A 114 -10.63 7.31 -10.52
CA GLU A 114 -10.09 6.38 -11.52
C GLU A 114 -8.81 6.91 -12.18
N GLU A 115 -8.76 8.21 -12.47
CA GLU A 115 -7.57 8.85 -13.05
C GLU A 115 -6.32 8.75 -12.17
N CYS A 116 -6.49 8.66 -10.85
CA CYS A 116 -5.39 8.42 -9.91
C CYS A 116 -4.86 6.99 -10.04
N PHE A 117 -5.77 6.02 -10.11
CA PHE A 117 -5.39 4.63 -10.29
C PHE A 117 -4.68 4.38 -11.62
N ASP A 118 -5.06 5.08 -12.68
CA ASP A 118 -4.42 4.99 -14.00
C ASP A 118 -2.94 5.39 -13.95
N GLN A 119 -2.59 6.36 -13.07
CA GLN A 119 -1.21 6.80 -12.89
C GLN A 119 -0.31 5.77 -12.18
N ILE A 120 -0.88 4.82 -11.42
CA ILE A 120 -0.10 3.73 -10.79
C ILE A 120 0.63 2.89 -11.85
N GLY A 121 0.04 2.75 -13.04
CA GLY A 121 0.65 2.02 -14.15
C GLY A 121 0.90 0.54 -13.86
N LEU A 122 0.16 -0.05 -12.90
CA LEU A 122 0.11 -1.47 -12.57
C LEU A 122 -1.33 -1.98 -12.76
N LYS A 123 -1.45 -3.24 -13.17
CA LYS A 123 -2.76 -3.87 -13.27
C LYS A 123 -3.21 -4.39 -11.90
N PRO A 124 -4.38 -3.97 -11.38
CA PRO A 124 -4.88 -4.50 -10.11
C PRO A 124 -5.25 -5.98 -10.25
N SER A 125 -4.89 -6.77 -9.24
CA SER A 125 -5.27 -8.18 -9.12
C SER A 125 -6.64 -8.36 -8.44
N ARG A 126 -7.08 -7.35 -7.66
CA ARG A 126 -8.38 -7.31 -7.00
C ARG A 126 -8.85 -5.88 -6.82
N LYS A 127 -10.17 -5.67 -6.92
CA LYS A 127 -10.86 -4.42 -6.60
C LYS A 127 -11.94 -4.73 -5.56
N VAL A 128 -12.02 -3.90 -4.53
CA VAL A 128 -13.02 -4.01 -3.46
C VAL A 128 -13.67 -2.65 -3.30
N PRO A 129 -14.99 -2.51 -3.53
CA PRO A 129 -15.68 -1.27 -3.26
C PRO A 129 -15.76 -1.04 -1.75
N LEU A 130 -15.49 0.18 -1.32
CA LEU A 130 -15.55 0.61 0.07
C LEU A 130 -16.14 2.01 0.15
N PHE A 131 -16.70 2.34 1.32
CA PHE A 131 -17.16 3.69 1.60
C PHE A 131 -16.23 4.36 2.62
N ASN A 132 -15.79 5.57 2.30
CA ASN A 132 -15.11 6.45 3.25
C ASN A 132 -16.07 7.59 3.62
N GLY A 133 -16.84 7.41 4.68
CA GLY A 133 -18.01 8.24 4.97
C GLY A 133 -19.07 8.08 3.88
N ALA A 134 -19.47 9.17 3.24
CA ALA A 134 -20.40 9.17 2.10
C ALA A 134 -19.71 8.96 0.74
N LEU A 135 -18.39 8.90 0.71
CA LEU A 135 -17.60 8.80 -0.53
C LEU A 135 -17.44 7.34 -0.91
N GLU A 136 -17.91 6.96 -2.09
CA GLU A 136 -17.67 5.66 -2.68
C GLU A 136 -16.24 5.58 -3.21
N CYS A 137 -15.48 4.62 -2.69
CA CYS A 137 -14.07 4.41 -2.99
C CYS A 137 -13.84 3.00 -3.51
N GLU A 138 -12.71 2.78 -4.15
CA GLU A 138 -12.19 1.44 -4.43
C GLU A 138 -10.89 1.19 -3.66
N PHE A 139 -10.77 0.00 -3.10
CA PHE A 139 -9.54 -0.51 -2.51
C PHE A 139 -8.94 -1.53 -3.46
N ARG A 140 -7.84 -1.16 -4.13
CA ARG A 140 -7.22 -1.95 -5.20
C ARG A 140 -5.98 -2.65 -4.73
N LYS A 141 -5.91 -3.96 -4.96
CA LYS A 141 -4.73 -4.78 -4.72
C LYS A 141 -3.85 -4.84 -5.95
N TYR A 142 -2.56 -4.62 -5.76
CA TYR A 142 -1.51 -4.79 -6.75
C TYR A 142 -0.51 -5.83 -6.25
N GLN A 143 -0.28 -6.88 -7.04
CA GLN A 143 0.80 -7.84 -6.80
C GLN A 143 2.02 -7.33 -7.53
N ILE A 144 3.09 -7.06 -6.79
CA ILE A 144 4.32 -6.50 -7.34
C ILE A 144 5.32 -7.64 -7.48
N PHE A 145 5.84 -7.83 -8.67
CA PHE A 145 6.81 -8.89 -8.98
C PHE A 145 7.94 -8.32 -9.83
N GLY A 146 9.14 -8.88 -9.69
CA GLY A 146 10.27 -8.55 -10.55
C GLY A 146 10.09 -9.21 -11.92
N GLY A 147 10.11 -8.41 -13.01
CA GLY A 147 10.00 -8.92 -14.37
C GLY A 147 8.72 -8.56 -15.11
N LYS A 148 8.51 -9.17 -16.29
CA LYS A 148 7.33 -8.89 -17.12
C LYS A 148 6.12 -9.71 -16.64
N TYR A 149 4.94 -9.08 -16.59
CA TYR A 149 3.68 -9.72 -16.19
C TYR A 149 3.39 -11.05 -16.92
N LYS A 150 3.79 -11.18 -18.19
CA LYS A 150 3.62 -12.40 -18.98
C LYS A 150 4.43 -13.58 -18.41
N GLU A 151 5.63 -13.33 -17.93
CA GLU A 151 6.53 -14.36 -17.35
C GLU A 151 5.98 -14.83 -16.01
N PHE A 152 5.56 -13.89 -15.15
CA PHE A 152 4.93 -14.19 -13.87
C PHE A 152 3.67 -15.07 -14.02
N LYS A 153 2.80 -14.75 -15.00
CA LYS A 153 1.58 -15.52 -15.24
C LYS A 153 1.87 -16.95 -15.75
N LYS A 154 2.94 -17.12 -16.50
CA LYS A 154 3.38 -18.44 -16.98
C LYS A 154 3.86 -19.32 -15.82
N GLU A 155 4.72 -18.80 -14.95
CA GLU A 155 5.21 -19.50 -13.76
C GLU A 155 4.09 -19.85 -12.76
N SER A 156 3.12 -18.94 -12.59
CA SER A 156 1.97 -19.18 -11.70
C SER A 156 1.07 -20.30 -12.22
N ASN A 157 0.87 -20.40 -13.54
CA ASN A 157 0.08 -21.46 -14.15
C ASN A 157 0.82 -22.81 -14.10
N GLU A 158 2.14 -22.83 -14.27
CA GLU A 158 2.95 -24.05 -14.18
C GLU A 158 2.95 -24.61 -12.75
N LYS A 159 3.01 -23.76 -11.73
CA LYS A 159 2.92 -24.16 -10.31
C LYS A 159 1.55 -24.72 -9.94
N GLN A 160 0.46 -24.17 -10.49
CA GLN A 160 -0.89 -24.72 -10.27
C GLN A 160 -1.13 -26.04 -11.01
N GLY A 161 -0.59 -26.20 -12.22
CA GLY A 161 -0.67 -27.44 -12.97
C GLY A 161 0.06 -28.61 -12.31
N SER A 162 1.17 -28.37 -11.64
CA SER A 162 1.95 -29.40 -10.93
C SER A 162 1.27 -29.90 -9.64
N HIS A 163 0.45 -29.07 -9.00
CA HIS A 163 -0.30 -29.45 -7.79
C HIS A 163 -1.53 -30.34 -8.11
N THR A 164 -2.14 -30.16 -9.27
CA THR A 164 -3.28 -30.96 -9.70
C THR A 164 -2.86 -32.38 -10.13
N PHE A 165 -1.66 -32.52 -10.68
CA PHE A 165 -1.16 -33.84 -11.12
C PHE A 165 -0.72 -34.77 -9.97
N ARG A 166 -0.33 -34.20 -8.82
CA ARG A 166 0.00 -35.02 -7.62
C ARG A 166 -1.22 -35.57 -6.89
N ARG A 167 -2.36 -34.88 -6.94
CA ARG A 167 -3.61 -35.33 -6.28
C ARG A 167 -4.31 -36.49 -6.97
N ASN A 168 -4.04 -36.73 -8.25
CA ASN A 168 -4.66 -37.84 -9.02
C ASN A 168 -3.82 -39.13 -9.01
N LYS A 169 -2.67 -39.16 -8.34
CA LYS A 169 -1.81 -40.36 -8.25
C LYS A 169 -1.96 -41.13 -6.93
N GLU A 170 -2.74 -40.60 -6.00
CA GLU A 170 -3.02 -41.21 -4.69
C GLU A 170 -4.48 -41.65 -4.51
N ARG A 171 -5.14 -42.04 -5.64
CA ARG A 171 -6.45 -42.69 -5.62
C ARG A 171 -6.40 -44.02 -6.33
#